data_16ea3e51457b1400a9d7bf81f694f839
#
_entry.id   16ea3e51457b1400a9d7bf81f694f839
#
_cell.length_a   1.000
_cell.length_b   1.000
_cell.length_c   1.000
_cell.angle_alpha   90.00
_cell.angle_beta   90.00
_cell.angle_gamma   90.00
#
_symmetry.space_group_name_H-M   'P 1'
#
loop_
_entity.id
_entity.type
_entity.pdbx_description
1 polymer ?
#
loop_
_entity_poly.entity_id
_entity_poly.type
_entity_poly.pdbx_seq_one_letter_code
_entity_poly.pdbx_strand_id
1 'polypeptide(L)'
;ACIQSTDFSERTDIKMLKNISPIISPELLKILMEMGHSDEIVIGDGNFPAASIAQRLVRLDGHGVPEGLDAVLKLMPLDTYVDAPVALMDNNGDGDRPAVWDKYEEIVKANEGDKNFELMERFAFYDRARKAYAVIATGETAVYANIILKKGVVK
;
A
#
# COMPACT_ATOMS: atom_id res chain seq x y z
N ALA A 1 28.45 -15.51 -15.52
CA ALA A 1 28.29 -14.42 -14.57
C ALA A 1 27.27 -13.40 -15.07
N CYS A 2 27.47 -12.88 -16.26
CA CYS A 2 26.49 -11.94 -16.85
C CYS A 2 25.13 -12.57 -17.06
N ILE A 3 25.08 -13.85 -17.36
CA ILE A 3 23.85 -14.61 -17.58
C ILE A 3 23.00 -14.63 -16.30
N GLN A 4 23.63 -14.78 -15.13
CA GLN A 4 22.92 -14.83 -13.86
C GLN A 4 22.27 -13.48 -13.53
N SER A 5 22.96 -12.37 -13.79
CA SER A 5 22.44 -11.04 -13.56
C SER A 5 21.25 -10.75 -14.47
N THR A 6 21.38 -11.10 -15.76
CA THR A 6 20.29 -10.96 -16.73
C THR A 6 19.11 -11.84 -16.35
N ASP A 7 19.37 -13.08 -15.95
CA ASP A 7 18.34 -14.03 -15.57
C ASP A 7 17.55 -13.53 -14.35
N PHE A 8 18.25 -12.96 -13.35
CA PHE A 8 17.59 -12.39 -12.18
C PHE A 8 16.68 -11.20 -12.58
N SER A 9 17.16 -10.31 -13.43
CA SER A 9 16.38 -9.18 -13.94
C SER A 9 15.15 -9.66 -14.71
N GLU A 10 15.31 -10.67 -15.55
CA GLU A 10 14.22 -11.27 -16.30
C GLU A 10 13.17 -11.85 -15.38
N ARG A 11 13.56 -12.48 -14.26
CA ARG A 11 12.63 -13.04 -13.29
C ARG A 11 11.77 -11.98 -12.63
N THR A 12 12.33 -10.79 -12.33
CA THR A 12 11.55 -9.71 -11.74
C THR A 12 10.55 -9.12 -12.73
N ASP A 13 10.80 -9.26 -14.02
CA ASP A 13 9.92 -8.81 -15.09
C ASP A 13 8.90 -9.85 -15.53
N ILE A 14 9.07 -11.12 -15.13
CA ILE A 14 8.13 -12.20 -15.46
C ILE A 14 6.82 -11.97 -14.70
N LYS A 15 5.73 -12.01 -15.45
CA LYS A 15 4.37 -11.83 -14.91
C LYS A 15 3.54 -13.05 -15.23
N MET A 16 2.72 -13.47 -14.27
CA MET A 16 1.77 -14.56 -14.49
C MET A 16 0.59 -14.12 -15.34
N LEU A 17 0.20 -12.84 -15.22
CA LEU A 17 -0.84 -12.22 -16.01
C LEU A 17 -0.29 -10.95 -16.65
N LYS A 18 -0.78 -10.62 -17.85
CA LYS A 18 -0.42 -9.37 -18.51
C LYS A 18 -0.86 -8.18 -17.68
N ASN A 19 0.01 -7.19 -17.55
CA ASN A 19 -0.26 -5.91 -16.89
C ASN A 19 -0.53 -6.01 -15.38
N ILE A 20 -0.26 -7.16 -14.75
CA ILE A 20 -0.41 -7.33 -13.32
C ILE A 20 0.94 -7.72 -12.73
N SER A 21 1.38 -6.97 -11.73
CA SER A 21 2.64 -7.23 -11.04
C SER A 21 2.60 -8.62 -10.38
N PRO A 22 3.70 -9.41 -10.46
CA PRO A 22 3.74 -10.72 -9.84
C PRO A 22 3.68 -10.68 -8.31
N ILE A 23 3.88 -9.52 -7.68
CA ILE A 23 3.72 -9.41 -6.22
C ILE A 23 2.25 -9.38 -5.81
N ILE A 24 1.34 -9.14 -6.75
CA ILE A 24 -0.10 -9.19 -6.49
C ILE A 24 -0.50 -10.67 -6.43
N SER A 25 -0.79 -11.16 -5.22
CA SER A 25 -1.28 -12.52 -5.03
C SER A 25 -2.73 -12.67 -5.54
N PRO A 26 -3.19 -13.89 -5.81
CA PRO A 26 -4.61 -14.09 -6.15
C PRO A 26 -5.56 -13.54 -5.10
N GLU A 27 -5.24 -13.69 -3.82
CA GLU A 27 -6.04 -13.14 -2.71
C GLU A 27 -6.11 -11.63 -2.76
N LEU A 28 -4.99 -10.96 -3.02
CA LEU A 28 -4.96 -9.50 -3.11
C LEU A 28 -5.74 -9.01 -4.33
N LEU A 29 -5.58 -9.67 -5.46
CA LEU A 29 -6.33 -9.31 -6.67
C LEU A 29 -7.83 -9.44 -6.44
N LYS A 30 -8.26 -10.53 -5.81
CA LYS A 30 -9.66 -10.74 -5.45
C LYS A 30 -10.18 -9.61 -4.57
N ILE A 31 -9.43 -9.23 -3.54
CA ILE A 31 -9.80 -8.13 -2.64
C ILE A 31 -9.94 -6.82 -3.40
N LEU A 32 -8.97 -6.48 -4.23
CA LEU A 32 -9.02 -5.23 -5.00
C LEU A 32 -10.23 -5.20 -5.95
N MET A 33 -10.58 -6.33 -6.54
CA MET A 33 -11.75 -6.43 -7.41
C MET A 33 -13.08 -6.34 -6.66
N GLU A 34 -13.12 -6.83 -5.42
CA GLU A 34 -14.32 -6.78 -4.59
C GLU A 34 -14.55 -5.41 -3.96
N MET A 35 -13.49 -4.62 -3.76
CA MET A 35 -13.61 -3.31 -3.13
C MET A 35 -14.44 -2.36 -3.99
N GLY A 36 -15.35 -1.65 -3.35
CA GLY A 36 -16.17 -0.63 -3.97
C GLY A 36 -15.63 0.77 -3.71
N HIS A 37 -16.35 1.76 -4.23
CA HIS A 37 -16.02 3.17 -4.01
C HIS A 37 -16.05 3.49 -2.52
N SER A 38 -15.04 4.18 -2.05
CA SER A 38 -14.81 4.57 -0.65
C SER A 38 -14.32 3.45 0.27
N ASP A 39 -14.26 2.21 -0.18
CA ASP A 39 -13.60 1.17 0.60
C ASP A 39 -12.11 1.50 0.75
N GLU A 40 -11.56 1.14 1.89
CA GLU A 40 -10.18 1.45 2.22
C GLU A 40 -9.34 0.19 2.35
N ILE A 41 -8.07 0.31 1.97
CA ILE A 41 -7.08 -0.75 2.17
C ILE A 41 -5.87 -0.18 2.90
N VAL A 42 -5.38 -0.93 3.88
CA VAL A 42 -4.21 -0.55 4.67
C VAL A 42 -3.01 -1.34 4.18
N ILE A 43 -1.87 -0.67 4.06
CA ILE A 43 -0.60 -1.37 3.85
C ILE A 43 0.25 -1.08 5.08
N GLY A 44 0.52 -2.12 5.87
CA GLY A 44 1.21 -2.00 7.14
C GLY A 44 2.67 -2.42 7.05
N ASP A 45 3.51 -1.77 7.88
CA ASP A 45 4.91 -2.17 8.03
C ASP A 45 5.03 -3.45 8.85
N GLY A 46 6.26 -3.93 9.05
CA GLY A 46 6.52 -5.17 9.76
C GLY A 46 6.08 -5.19 11.22
N ASN A 47 5.86 -4.02 11.80
CA ASN A 47 5.42 -3.87 13.20
C ASN A 47 3.91 -3.61 13.33
N PHE A 48 3.22 -3.40 12.23
CA PHE A 48 1.79 -3.11 12.26
C PHE A 48 1.02 -4.35 12.73
N PRO A 49 0.05 -4.19 13.65
CA PRO A 49 -0.73 -5.33 14.17
C PRO A 49 -1.80 -5.79 13.16
N ALA A 50 -1.36 -6.19 11.97
CA ALA A 50 -2.24 -6.48 10.86
C ALA A 50 -3.18 -7.65 11.15
N ALA A 51 -2.66 -8.74 11.70
CA ALA A 51 -3.45 -9.95 11.95
C ALA A 51 -4.54 -9.72 12.99
N SER A 52 -4.29 -8.87 14.00
CA SER A 52 -5.30 -8.58 15.04
C SER A 52 -6.32 -7.53 14.63
N ILE A 53 -5.99 -6.69 13.65
CA ILE A 53 -6.85 -5.58 13.22
C ILE A 53 -7.68 -5.94 11.98
N ALA A 54 -7.11 -6.69 11.05
CA ALA A 54 -7.67 -6.88 9.72
C ALA A 54 -9.01 -7.61 9.72
N GLN A 55 -9.98 -7.08 8.98
CA GLN A 55 -11.17 -7.83 8.61
C GLN A 55 -10.82 -8.88 7.54
N ARG A 56 -9.92 -8.54 6.64
CA ARG A 56 -9.35 -9.43 5.62
C ARG A 56 -7.85 -9.17 5.59
N LEU A 57 -7.06 -10.21 5.74
CA LEU A 57 -5.61 -10.11 5.82
C LEU A 57 -4.97 -10.70 4.56
N VAL A 58 -4.05 -9.95 3.96
CA VAL A 58 -3.19 -10.44 2.89
C VAL A 58 -1.74 -10.20 3.30
N ARG A 59 -0.88 -11.15 3.03
CA ARG A 59 0.53 -11.04 3.42
C ARG A 59 1.42 -10.85 2.20
N LEU A 60 2.34 -9.90 2.32
CA LEU A 60 3.43 -9.63 1.37
C LEU A 60 4.76 -9.58 2.13
N ASP A 61 5.05 -10.63 2.91
CA ASP A 61 6.17 -10.62 3.88
C ASP A 61 7.54 -10.36 3.24
N GLY A 62 7.72 -10.76 2.00
CA GLY A 62 8.99 -10.58 1.29
C GLY A 62 9.16 -9.21 0.63
N HIS A 63 8.22 -8.29 0.83
CA HIS A 63 8.21 -6.99 0.16
C HIS A 63 8.01 -5.85 1.15
N GLY A 64 8.51 -4.66 0.78
CA GLY A 64 8.27 -3.44 1.54
C GLY A 64 6.98 -2.76 1.12
N VAL A 65 6.58 -1.75 1.89
CA VAL A 65 5.38 -0.98 1.59
C VAL A 65 5.47 -0.25 0.24
N PRO A 66 6.60 0.38 -0.13
CA PRO A 66 6.67 1.07 -1.41
C PRO A 66 6.34 0.17 -2.61
N GLU A 67 6.86 -1.06 -2.63
CA GLU A 67 6.58 -2.01 -3.70
C GLU A 67 5.09 -2.39 -3.75
N GLY A 68 4.51 -2.66 -2.58
CA GLY A 68 3.09 -2.97 -2.47
C GLY A 68 2.20 -1.80 -2.87
N LEU A 69 2.56 -0.61 -2.46
CA LEU A 69 1.84 0.62 -2.80
C LEU A 69 1.80 0.84 -4.32
N ASP A 70 2.95 0.74 -4.96
CA ASP A 70 3.04 0.91 -6.40
C ASP A 70 2.20 -0.13 -7.16
N ALA A 71 2.30 -1.38 -6.75
CA ALA A 71 1.54 -2.47 -7.38
C ALA A 71 0.03 -2.28 -7.23
N VAL A 72 -0.42 -1.87 -6.05
CA VAL A 72 -1.85 -1.61 -5.80
C VAL A 72 -2.34 -0.43 -6.63
N LEU A 73 -1.59 0.66 -6.67
CA LEU A 73 -2.01 1.88 -7.38
C LEU A 73 -2.00 1.72 -8.90
N LYS A 74 -1.33 0.73 -9.44
CA LYS A 74 -1.44 0.39 -10.87
C LYS A 74 -2.78 -0.24 -11.22
N LEU A 75 -3.50 -0.74 -10.22
CA LEU A 75 -4.77 -1.43 -10.41
C LEU A 75 -5.96 -0.67 -9.83
N MET A 76 -5.73 0.11 -8.78
CA MET A 76 -6.80 0.75 -8.00
C MET A 76 -6.66 2.27 -8.04
N PRO A 77 -7.68 3.00 -8.50
CA PRO A 77 -7.66 4.45 -8.45
C PRO A 77 -7.88 4.94 -7.02
N LEU A 78 -7.32 6.11 -6.70
CA LEU A 78 -7.61 6.81 -5.46
C LEU A 78 -8.87 7.66 -5.61
N ASP A 79 -9.60 7.82 -4.52
CA ASP A 79 -10.84 8.59 -4.50
C ASP A 79 -10.58 10.06 -4.81
N THR A 80 -11.40 10.62 -5.68
CA THR A 80 -11.35 12.04 -6.07
C THR A 80 -12.42 12.88 -5.39
N TYR A 81 -13.32 12.25 -4.64
CA TYR A 81 -14.45 12.94 -3.99
C TYR A 81 -14.11 13.38 -2.56
N VAL A 82 -12.92 13.06 -2.07
CA VAL A 82 -12.42 13.49 -0.75
C VAL A 82 -11.15 14.31 -0.93
N ASP A 83 -10.85 15.16 0.05
CA ASP A 83 -9.67 16.03 -0.02
C ASP A 83 -8.38 15.23 0.10
N ALA A 84 -8.34 14.21 0.95
CA ALA A 84 -7.15 13.41 1.20
C ALA A 84 -7.48 11.91 1.12
N PRO A 85 -7.27 11.28 -0.06
CA PRO A 85 -7.54 9.84 -0.21
C PRO A 85 -6.44 8.95 0.35
N VAL A 86 -5.37 9.52 0.89
CA VAL A 86 -4.25 8.81 1.49
C VAL A 86 -4.06 9.29 2.92
N ALA A 87 -3.91 8.35 3.85
CA ALA A 87 -3.61 8.67 5.25
C ALA A 87 -2.34 7.97 5.69
N LEU A 88 -1.50 8.67 6.43
CA LEU A 88 -0.30 8.13 7.06
C LEU A 88 -0.47 8.17 8.58
N MET A 89 0.18 7.23 9.27
CA MET A 89 0.25 7.29 10.72
C MET A 89 1.29 8.32 11.13
N ASP A 90 0.86 9.35 11.86
CA ASP A 90 1.73 10.41 12.35
C ASP A 90 2.76 9.84 13.32
N ASN A 91 4.00 10.32 13.23
CA ASN A 91 5.06 9.94 14.17
C ASN A 91 5.03 10.74 15.47
N ASN A 92 4.12 11.70 15.62
CA ASN A 92 3.94 12.53 16.80
C ASN A 92 5.23 13.21 17.30
N GLY A 93 6.11 13.58 16.38
CA GLY A 93 7.38 14.18 16.73
C GLY A 93 8.44 13.20 17.22
N ASP A 94 8.19 11.90 17.12
CA ASP A 94 9.16 10.87 17.44
C ASP A 94 10.18 10.79 16.29
N GLY A 95 11.26 11.56 16.42
CA GLY A 95 12.30 11.67 15.41
C GLY A 95 11.92 12.59 14.26
N ASP A 96 12.70 12.54 13.19
CA ASP A 96 12.49 13.34 11.99
C ASP A 96 11.34 12.78 11.15
N ARG A 97 10.92 13.55 10.15
CA ARG A 97 9.94 13.08 9.17
C ARG A 97 10.47 11.79 8.52
N PRO A 98 9.71 10.70 8.56
CA PRO A 98 10.16 9.45 7.94
C PRO A 98 10.45 9.61 6.46
N ALA A 99 11.64 9.17 6.04
CA ALA A 99 12.05 9.29 4.63
C ALA A 99 11.12 8.52 3.69
N VAL A 100 10.50 7.45 4.16
CA VAL A 100 9.60 6.62 3.37
C VAL A 100 8.36 7.40 2.92
N TRP A 101 7.95 8.44 3.65
CA TRP A 101 6.80 9.26 3.26
C TRP A 101 7.06 10.01 1.95
N ASP A 102 8.28 10.49 1.75
CA ASP A 102 8.63 11.15 0.48
C ASP A 102 8.55 10.17 -0.68
N LYS A 103 8.93 8.93 -0.45
CA LYS A 103 8.81 7.86 -1.44
C LYS A 103 7.34 7.57 -1.77
N TYR A 104 6.47 7.57 -0.76
CA TYR A 104 5.03 7.40 -0.98
C TYR A 104 4.45 8.53 -1.82
N GLU A 105 4.86 9.77 -1.57
CA GLU A 105 4.41 10.90 -2.36
C GLU A 105 4.83 10.76 -3.82
N GLU A 106 6.07 10.31 -4.08
CA GLU A 106 6.55 10.05 -5.44
C GLU A 106 5.74 8.96 -6.15
N ILE A 107 5.46 7.87 -5.45
CA ILE A 107 4.72 6.73 -6.00
C ILE A 107 3.27 7.13 -6.30
N VAL A 108 2.63 7.83 -5.39
CA VAL A 108 1.25 8.31 -5.59
C VAL A 108 1.21 9.28 -6.76
N LYS A 109 2.14 10.21 -6.84
CA LYS A 109 2.20 11.17 -7.93
C LYS A 109 2.40 10.49 -9.27
N ALA A 110 3.26 9.48 -9.34
CA ALA A 110 3.54 8.75 -10.57
C ALA A 110 2.32 7.98 -11.08
N ASN A 111 1.47 7.47 -10.19
CA ASN A 111 0.32 6.65 -10.55
C ASN A 111 -0.99 7.45 -10.64
N GLU A 112 -1.17 8.47 -9.80
CA GLU A 112 -2.46 9.14 -9.61
C GLU A 112 -2.40 10.67 -9.71
N GLY A 113 -1.20 11.24 -9.92
CA GLY A 113 -1.01 12.68 -9.91
C GLY A 113 -0.91 13.25 -8.49
N ASP A 114 -1.08 14.55 -8.37
CA ASP A 114 -0.99 15.22 -7.07
C ASP A 114 -2.20 14.88 -6.20
N LYS A 115 -1.93 14.32 -5.03
CA LYS A 115 -2.96 13.97 -4.05
C LYS A 115 -2.54 14.47 -2.68
N ASN A 116 -3.52 14.85 -1.88
CA ASN A 116 -3.28 15.27 -0.50
C ASN A 116 -3.19 14.03 0.39
N PHE A 117 -2.27 14.11 1.35
CA PHE A 117 -2.09 13.10 2.39
C PHE A 117 -2.51 13.72 3.72
N GLU A 118 -3.23 12.94 4.53
CA GLU A 118 -3.52 13.36 5.90
C GLU A 118 -2.66 12.54 6.88
N LEU A 119 -2.28 13.18 7.99
CA LEU A 119 -1.59 12.52 9.08
C LEU A 119 -2.60 12.18 10.17
N MET A 120 -2.56 10.95 10.67
CA MET A 120 -3.47 10.48 11.71
C MET A 120 -2.68 10.01 12.93
N GLU A 121 -3.16 10.37 14.10
CA GLU A 121 -2.63 9.83 15.34
C GLU A 121 -2.75 8.30 15.33
N ARG A 122 -1.82 7.62 16.02
CA ARG A 122 -1.67 6.17 15.98
C ARG A 122 -2.96 5.40 16.27
N PHE A 123 -3.64 5.75 17.35
CA PHE A 123 -4.85 5.02 17.76
C PHE A 123 -6.03 5.30 16.83
N ALA A 124 -6.13 6.52 16.33
CA ALA A 124 -7.12 6.86 15.31
C ALA A 124 -6.85 6.07 14.01
N PHE A 125 -5.58 5.90 13.67
CA PHE A 125 -5.18 5.09 12.53
C PHE A 125 -5.61 3.62 12.72
N TYR A 126 -5.35 3.04 13.90
CA TYR A 126 -5.77 1.67 14.20
C TYR A 126 -7.29 1.52 14.11
N ASP A 127 -8.05 2.48 14.65
CA ASP A 127 -9.52 2.43 14.61
C ASP A 127 -10.03 2.47 13.16
N ARG A 128 -9.44 3.32 12.33
CA ARG A 128 -9.79 3.39 10.92
C ARG A 128 -9.39 2.11 10.18
N ALA A 129 -8.23 1.55 10.51
CA ALA A 129 -7.76 0.28 9.93
C ALA A 129 -8.70 -0.88 10.25
N ARG A 130 -9.30 -0.91 11.45
CA ARG A 130 -10.30 -1.94 11.82
C ARG A 130 -11.54 -1.90 10.93
N LYS A 131 -11.87 -0.74 10.40
CA LYS A 131 -13.01 -0.55 9.50
C LYS A 131 -12.65 -0.73 8.04
N ALA A 132 -11.36 -0.79 7.72
CA ALA A 132 -10.90 -0.97 6.35
C ALA A 132 -11.32 -2.33 5.80
N TYR A 133 -11.52 -2.38 4.49
CA TYR A 133 -11.91 -3.61 3.82
C TYR A 133 -10.87 -4.71 3.99
N ALA A 134 -9.58 -4.33 3.92
CA ALA A 134 -8.48 -5.28 4.06
C ALA A 134 -7.22 -4.59 4.58
N VAL A 135 -6.32 -5.39 5.12
CA VAL A 135 -4.98 -4.96 5.52
C VAL A 135 -3.95 -5.86 4.81
N ILE A 136 -2.97 -5.23 4.20
CA ILE A 136 -1.81 -5.91 3.62
C ILE A 136 -0.68 -5.82 4.65
N ALA A 137 -0.21 -6.96 5.13
CA ALA A 137 0.96 -7.05 5.99
C ALA A 137 2.21 -7.19 5.13
N THR A 138 3.22 -6.36 5.38
CA THR A 138 4.48 -6.42 4.63
C THR A 138 5.66 -6.71 5.54
N GLY A 139 6.82 -6.91 4.95
CA GLY A 139 8.10 -7.01 5.67
C GLY A 139 8.83 -5.68 5.81
N GLU A 140 8.14 -4.54 5.66
CA GLU A 140 8.75 -3.22 5.74
C GLU A 140 9.43 -2.98 7.07
N THR A 141 10.69 -2.56 7.03
CA THR A 141 11.49 -2.29 8.24
C THR A 141 11.44 -0.84 8.69
N ALA A 142 11.03 0.08 7.83
CA ALA A 142 10.86 1.48 8.21
C ALA A 142 9.73 1.62 9.24
N VAL A 143 9.93 2.49 10.23
CA VAL A 143 8.89 2.79 11.22
C VAL A 143 7.96 3.88 10.69
N TYR A 144 6.73 3.93 11.22
CA TYR A 144 5.68 4.87 10.77
C TYR A 144 5.47 4.81 9.24
N ALA A 145 5.59 3.61 8.70
CA ALA A 145 5.47 3.36 7.27
C ALA A 145 4.06 2.91 6.85
N ASN A 146 3.11 2.96 7.78
CA ASN A 146 1.74 2.49 7.54
C ASN A 146 0.94 3.52 6.74
N ILE A 147 0.18 3.05 5.77
CA ILE A 147 -0.57 3.90 4.85
C ILE A 147 -1.97 3.33 4.62
N ILE A 148 -2.97 4.20 4.55
CA ILE A 148 -4.34 3.84 4.19
C ILE A 148 -4.68 4.51 2.86
N LEU A 149 -5.26 3.73 1.95
CA LEU A 149 -5.70 4.20 0.63
C LEU A 149 -7.21 4.07 0.52
N LYS A 150 -7.88 5.13 0.07
CA LYS A 150 -9.31 5.10 -0.20
C LYS A 150 -9.55 4.89 -1.69
N LYS A 151 -10.27 3.84 -2.03
CA LYS A 151 -10.54 3.49 -3.42
C LYS A 151 -11.52 4.46 -4.06
N GLY A 152 -11.18 4.88 -5.27
CA GLY A 152 -12.02 5.72 -6.10
C GLY A 152 -12.81 4.94 -7.12
N VAL A 153 -13.31 5.67 -8.13
CA VAL A 153 -14.11 5.14 -9.22
C VAL A 153 -13.25 5.03 -10.47
N VAL A 154 -13.30 3.88 -11.13
CA VAL A 154 -12.68 3.70 -12.45
C VAL A 154 -13.63 4.31 -13.48
N LYS A 155 -13.11 5.27 -14.27
CA LYS A 155 -13.90 5.95 -15.31
C LYS A 155 -13.41 5.59 -16.70
#